data_031b4967862d848fa58568a3d18e9027
#
_entry.id   031b4967862d848fa58568a3d18e9027
#
_cell.length_a   1.000
_cell.length_b   1.000
_cell.length_c   1.000
_cell.angle_alpha   90.00
_cell.angle_beta   90.00
_cell.angle_gamma   90.00
#
_symmetry.space_group_name_H-M   'P 1'
#
loop_
_entity.id
_entity.type
_entity.pdbx_description
1 polymer ?
#
loop_
_entity_poly.entity_id
_entity_poly.type
_entity_poly.pdbx_seq_one_letter_code
_entity_poly.pdbx_strand_id
1 'polypeptide(L)'
;MRIKEIPAVLYQVFTTGRGQKLLINRTVKDRLFRFIFSKDPAALLQLYNALNGTNYEDADALEIVTLDNIVYMSMKNDLAFIVTGVLNLYEHQSTINPNMPLRCFLYLGQEYQKIVSKRHNNIYGTSLIKLPTPKCVVFYNGDRAKPDEEILRLSDAYQSTEMEPDVELSVRVLNINYGHNEKIMEKCRRLREYAYFVYHINCNLKLGMSLRDAVDQAVVYCIENDIMADILEQHRMEVMGMLLTEYNERKTMKYLRKEALEEARIEVREEVREEVREEVWKEARDEGRNEGRNEGKDEGIKTAIRMSKSLHATFEQTLEHLIEESGLPEEQAKAYMQKYWT
;
A
#
# COMPACT_ATOMS: atom_id res chain seq x y z
N MET A 1 -31.85 -26.51 -8.01
CA MET A 1 -32.46 -25.70 -9.08
C MET A 1 -31.33 -25.27 -10.02
N ARG A 2 -31.34 -25.69 -11.29
CA ARG A 2 -30.29 -25.27 -12.24
C ARG A 2 -30.52 -23.80 -12.58
N ILE A 3 -29.53 -22.96 -12.34
CA ILE A 3 -29.50 -21.58 -12.85
C ILE A 3 -29.60 -21.70 -14.37
N LYS A 4 -30.63 -21.08 -14.97
CA LYS A 4 -30.83 -21.12 -16.43
C LYS A 4 -29.55 -20.62 -17.09
N GLU A 5 -29.01 -21.43 -18.02
CA GLU A 5 -27.81 -21.11 -18.78
C GLU A 5 -27.98 -19.74 -19.46
N ILE A 6 -26.98 -18.91 -19.35
CA ILE A 6 -26.90 -17.62 -20.03
C ILE A 6 -27.00 -17.90 -21.55
N PRO A 7 -27.82 -17.14 -22.31
CA PRO A 7 -27.91 -17.33 -23.75
C PRO A 7 -26.52 -17.23 -24.40
N ALA A 8 -26.16 -18.16 -25.24
CA ALA A 8 -24.86 -18.28 -25.93
C ALA A 8 -24.41 -16.99 -26.68
N VAL A 9 -25.35 -16.10 -26.95
CA VAL A 9 -25.09 -14.78 -27.56
C VAL A 9 -24.14 -13.90 -26.72
N LEU A 10 -24.10 -14.06 -25.37
CA LEU A 10 -23.20 -13.33 -24.50
C LEU A 10 -21.75 -13.85 -24.55
N TYR A 11 -21.53 -15.06 -25.01
CA TYR A 11 -20.20 -15.68 -25.06
C TYR A 11 -19.34 -15.16 -26.24
N GLN A 12 -19.96 -14.70 -27.34
CA GLN A 12 -19.26 -14.30 -28.57
C GLN A 12 -18.70 -12.85 -28.55
N VAL A 13 -19.09 -11.98 -27.59
CA VAL A 13 -18.64 -10.58 -27.52
C VAL A 13 -17.23 -10.43 -26.90
N PHE A 14 -16.63 -11.52 -26.46
CA PHE A 14 -15.39 -11.49 -25.64
C PHE A 14 -14.07 -11.34 -26.41
N THR A 15 -14.05 -11.28 -27.74
CA THR A 15 -12.81 -11.42 -28.50
C THR A 15 -12.30 -10.19 -29.26
N THR A 16 -13.04 -9.09 -29.32
CA THR A 16 -12.56 -7.91 -30.07
C THR A 16 -12.88 -6.59 -29.36
N GLY A 17 -11.86 -5.86 -28.93
CA GLY A 17 -11.98 -4.44 -28.64
C GLY A 17 -11.07 -3.94 -27.50
N ARG A 18 -10.06 -3.12 -27.81
CA ARG A 18 -9.33 -2.28 -26.87
C ARG A 18 -10.25 -1.20 -26.28
N GLY A 19 -11.06 -1.57 -25.26
CA GLY A 19 -11.85 -0.66 -24.45
C GLY A 19 -11.29 -0.61 -23.04
N GLN A 20 -11.24 0.57 -22.42
CA GLN A 20 -10.89 0.71 -21.00
C GLN A 20 -11.80 -0.22 -20.19
N LYS A 21 -11.18 -1.17 -19.44
CA LYS A 21 -11.88 -2.10 -18.55
C LYS A 21 -12.57 -1.32 -17.43
N LEU A 22 -13.83 -0.94 -17.63
CA LEU A 22 -14.70 -0.55 -16.53
C LEU A 22 -15.11 -1.84 -15.80
N LEU A 23 -14.64 -1.97 -14.58
CA LEU A 23 -14.98 -3.09 -13.70
C LEU A 23 -15.44 -2.49 -12.36
N ILE A 24 -16.26 -3.23 -11.63
CA ILE A 24 -16.67 -2.82 -10.28
C ILE A 24 -15.42 -2.53 -9.45
N ASN A 25 -15.45 -1.45 -8.69
CA ASN A 25 -14.35 -1.06 -7.83
C ASN A 25 -14.05 -2.13 -6.75
N ARG A 26 -12.79 -2.25 -6.41
CA ARG A 26 -12.25 -3.24 -5.46
C ARG A 26 -12.85 -3.09 -4.07
N THR A 27 -12.87 -1.87 -3.53
CA THR A 27 -13.37 -1.57 -2.19
C THR A 27 -14.89 -1.77 -2.08
N VAL A 28 -15.63 -1.62 -3.18
CA VAL A 28 -17.08 -1.89 -3.24
C VAL A 28 -17.37 -3.37 -3.03
N LYS A 29 -16.63 -4.24 -3.72
CA LYS A 29 -16.78 -5.69 -3.57
C LYS A 29 -16.49 -6.14 -2.14
N ASP A 30 -15.45 -5.57 -1.52
CA ASP A 30 -15.05 -5.87 -0.14
C ASP A 30 -16.15 -5.45 0.84
N ARG A 31 -16.71 -4.24 0.70
CA ARG A 31 -17.83 -3.74 1.53
C ARG A 31 -19.10 -4.56 1.34
N LEU A 32 -19.43 -4.92 0.09
CA LEU A 32 -20.62 -5.72 -0.21
C LEU A 32 -20.50 -7.13 0.36
N PHE A 33 -19.34 -7.79 0.20
CA PHE A 33 -19.08 -9.09 0.80
C PHE A 33 -19.25 -9.05 2.32
N ARG A 34 -18.62 -8.09 2.98
CA ARG A 34 -18.73 -7.90 4.42
C ARG A 34 -20.18 -7.62 4.83
N PHE A 35 -20.88 -6.75 4.13
CA PHE A 35 -22.28 -6.42 4.40
C PHE A 35 -23.16 -7.67 4.37
N ILE A 36 -23.07 -8.45 3.30
CA ILE A 36 -23.89 -9.66 3.11
C ILE A 36 -23.66 -10.65 4.27
N PHE A 37 -22.41 -11.01 4.55
CA PHE A 37 -22.11 -12.03 5.55
C PHE A 37 -22.18 -11.55 7.00
N SER A 38 -22.10 -10.25 7.27
CA SER A 38 -22.33 -9.71 8.61
C SER A 38 -23.81 -9.59 8.97
N LYS A 39 -24.69 -9.45 7.97
CA LYS A 39 -26.15 -9.35 8.16
C LYS A 39 -26.84 -10.72 8.19
N ASP A 40 -26.18 -11.75 7.72
CA ASP A 40 -26.73 -13.11 7.61
C ASP A 40 -25.81 -14.13 8.34
N PRO A 41 -25.95 -14.28 9.69
CA PRO A 41 -25.16 -15.26 10.45
C PRO A 41 -25.32 -16.69 9.96
N ALA A 42 -26.50 -17.05 9.46
CA ALA A 42 -26.76 -18.40 8.92
C ALA A 42 -25.94 -18.65 7.65
N ALA A 43 -25.87 -17.66 6.75
CA ALA A 43 -25.00 -17.74 5.56
C ALA A 43 -23.51 -17.77 5.94
N LEU A 44 -23.12 -17.04 6.99
CA LEU A 44 -21.74 -17.07 7.50
C LEU A 44 -21.38 -18.46 8.05
N LEU A 45 -22.29 -19.08 8.81
CA LEU A 45 -22.11 -20.45 9.31
C LEU A 45 -22.09 -21.46 8.15
N GLN A 46 -22.94 -21.30 7.15
CA GLN A 46 -22.92 -22.12 5.94
C GLN A 46 -21.57 -22.01 5.19
N LEU A 47 -21.02 -20.80 5.10
CA LEU A 47 -19.70 -20.57 4.52
C LEU A 47 -18.61 -21.27 5.34
N TYR A 48 -18.64 -21.14 6.65
CA TYR A 48 -17.70 -21.83 7.55
C TYR A 48 -17.78 -23.35 7.35
N ASN A 49 -18.99 -23.92 7.33
CA ASN A 49 -19.21 -25.35 7.12
C ASN A 49 -18.68 -25.82 5.76
N ALA A 50 -18.94 -25.02 4.70
CA ALA A 50 -18.47 -25.35 3.35
C ALA A 50 -16.93 -25.40 3.25
N LEU A 51 -16.24 -24.52 3.99
CA LEU A 51 -14.78 -24.43 4.00
C LEU A 51 -14.10 -25.51 4.84
N ASN A 52 -14.74 -25.91 5.94
CA ASN A 52 -14.13 -26.81 6.93
C ASN A 52 -14.71 -28.24 6.87
N GLY A 53 -15.70 -28.50 6.01
CA GLY A 53 -16.34 -29.81 5.91
C GLY A 53 -17.16 -30.19 7.15
N THR A 54 -17.68 -29.17 7.87
CA THR A 54 -18.51 -29.32 9.07
C THR A 54 -20.00 -29.12 8.74
N ASN A 55 -20.88 -29.42 9.70
CA ASN A 55 -22.32 -29.26 9.55
C ASN A 55 -22.92 -28.68 10.84
N TYR A 56 -22.41 -27.53 11.31
CA TYR A 56 -23.02 -26.83 12.42
C TYR A 56 -24.33 -26.17 11.99
N GLU A 57 -25.36 -26.23 12.85
CA GLU A 57 -26.70 -25.73 12.54
C GLU A 57 -27.04 -24.47 13.35
N ASP A 58 -26.39 -24.27 14.50
CA ASP A 58 -26.66 -23.16 15.41
C ASP A 58 -25.83 -21.93 15.02
N ALA A 59 -26.47 -20.97 14.35
CA ALA A 59 -25.86 -19.70 13.98
C ALA A 59 -25.67 -18.76 15.16
N ASP A 60 -26.39 -18.95 16.29
CA ASP A 60 -26.24 -18.13 17.50
C ASP A 60 -24.92 -18.45 18.25
N ALA A 61 -24.30 -19.59 17.93
CA ALA A 61 -22.98 -19.96 18.41
C ALA A 61 -21.82 -19.15 17.77
N LEU A 62 -22.10 -18.31 16.78
CA LEU A 62 -21.12 -17.43 16.15
C LEU A 62 -20.87 -16.18 17.01
N GLU A 63 -19.65 -15.99 17.51
CA GLU A 63 -19.24 -14.74 18.15
C GLU A 63 -18.49 -13.88 17.12
N ILE A 64 -19.11 -12.79 16.64
CA ILE A 64 -18.48 -11.85 15.72
C ILE A 64 -17.55 -10.93 16.51
N VAL A 65 -16.26 -10.91 16.14
CA VAL A 65 -15.19 -10.19 16.84
C VAL A 65 -14.42 -9.25 15.91
N THR A 66 -15.11 -8.60 14.99
CA THR A 66 -14.50 -7.75 13.96
C THR A 66 -13.67 -6.60 14.56
N LEU A 67 -12.51 -6.31 13.96
CA LEU A 67 -11.63 -5.22 14.37
C LEU A 67 -12.24 -3.85 14.02
N ASP A 68 -12.55 -3.06 15.05
CA ASP A 68 -12.82 -1.63 14.93
C ASP A 68 -11.50 -0.84 14.81
N ASN A 69 -11.56 0.35 14.21
CA ASN A 69 -10.43 1.20 13.88
C ASN A 69 -9.35 1.26 14.98
N ILE A 70 -8.10 0.96 14.63
CA ILE A 70 -6.92 1.25 15.44
C ILE A 70 -6.24 2.50 14.88
N VAL A 71 -5.92 3.43 15.79
CA VAL A 71 -5.49 4.81 15.51
C VAL A 71 -4.19 4.93 14.68
N TYR A 72 -3.37 3.90 14.60
CA TYR A 72 -2.04 3.97 13.97
C TYR A 72 -1.87 3.28 12.60
N MET A 73 -2.76 2.39 12.24
CA MET A 73 -2.84 1.83 10.90
C MET A 73 -4.33 1.61 10.62
N SER A 74 -4.84 2.13 9.53
CA SER A 74 -6.22 1.92 9.06
C SER A 74 -6.43 0.45 8.62
N MET A 75 -5.99 -0.50 9.46
CA MET A 75 -6.12 -1.92 9.26
C MET A 75 -7.46 -2.36 9.82
N LYS A 76 -8.37 -2.67 8.91
CA LYS A 76 -9.63 -3.38 9.22
C LYS A 76 -9.55 -4.73 8.55
N ASN A 77 -9.89 -5.80 9.28
CA ASN A 77 -10.25 -7.03 8.61
C ASN A 77 -11.72 -6.95 8.16
N ASP A 78 -12.08 -7.68 7.11
CA ASP A 78 -13.44 -7.63 6.60
C ASP A 78 -14.41 -8.34 7.54
N LEU A 79 -14.04 -9.50 8.06
CA LEU A 79 -14.87 -10.29 8.94
C LEU A 79 -14.03 -11.18 9.86
N ALA A 80 -14.19 -11.02 11.19
CA ALA A 80 -13.60 -11.91 12.19
C ALA A 80 -14.71 -12.49 13.08
N PHE A 81 -14.67 -13.79 13.34
CA PHE A 81 -15.65 -14.46 14.17
C PHE A 81 -15.07 -15.73 14.81
N ILE A 82 -15.62 -16.10 15.94
CA ILE A 82 -15.28 -17.33 16.64
C ILE A 82 -16.47 -18.29 16.55
N VAL A 83 -16.19 -19.53 16.20
CA VAL A 83 -17.14 -20.63 16.28
C VAL A 83 -16.42 -21.86 16.82
N THR A 84 -16.99 -22.52 17.82
CA THR A 84 -16.46 -23.76 18.43
C THR A 84 -14.95 -23.71 18.78
N GLY A 85 -14.47 -22.54 19.28
CA GLY A 85 -13.06 -22.36 19.64
C GLY A 85 -12.11 -22.16 18.45
N VAL A 86 -12.62 -21.85 17.28
CA VAL A 86 -11.84 -21.48 16.08
C VAL A 86 -12.07 -20.02 15.77
N LEU A 87 -11.00 -19.22 15.76
CA LEU A 87 -11.01 -17.83 15.33
C LEU A 87 -10.77 -17.76 13.81
N ASN A 88 -11.76 -17.30 13.08
CA ASN A 88 -11.71 -17.15 11.64
C ASN A 88 -11.47 -15.69 11.28
N LEU A 89 -10.42 -15.44 10.47
CA LEU A 89 -10.13 -14.16 9.83
C LEU A 89 -10.42 -14.31 8.35
N TYR A 90 -11.53 -13.73 7.90
CA TYR A 90 -11.98 -13.75 6.51
C TYR A 90 -11.75 -12.37 5.89
N GLU A 91 -11.02 -12.34 4.80
CA GLU A 91 -10.70 -11.13 4.03
C GLU A 91 -11.21 -11.29 2.60
N HIS A 92 -11.82 -10.26 2.05
CA HIS A 92 -12.19 -10.22 0.65
C HIS A 92 -11.17 -9.37 -0.12
N GLN A 93 -10.70 -9.85 -1.26
CA GLN A 93 -9.72 -9.12 -2.07
C GLN A 93 -10.02 -9.19 -3.56
N SER A 94 -10.02 -8.01 -4.19
CA SER A 94 -10.08 -7.87 -5.66
C SER A 94 -8.69 -7.69 -6.29
N THR A 95 -7.63 -7.63 -5.49
CA THR A 95 -6.22 -7.58 -5.91
C THR A 95 -5.42 -8.64 -5.21
N ILE A 96 -4.41 -9.15 -5.91
CA ILE A 96 -3.40 -10.02 -5.31
C ILE A 96 -2.52 -9.18 -4.38
N ASN A 97 -2.47 -9.58 -3.12
CA ASN A 97 -1.58 -8.97 -2.12
C ASN A 97 -0.71 -10.06 -1.49
N PRO A 98 0.59 -10.14 -1.82
CA PRO A 98 1.48 -11.16 -1.27
C PRO A 98 1.73 -10.99 0.24
N ASN A 99 1.44 -9.82 0.80
CA ASN A 99 1.64 -9.52 2.23
C ASN A 99 0.45 -9.97 3.10
N MET A 100 -0.47 -10.77 2.58
CA MET A 100 -1.61 -11.24 3.38
C MET A 100 -1.23 -12.05 4.61
N PRO A 101 -0.22 -12.94 4.57
CA PRO A 101 0.21 -13.63 5.78
C PRO A 101 0.68 -12.69 6.88
N LEU A 102 1.47 -11.67 6.53
CA LEU A 102 1.91 -10.64 7.48
C LEU A 102 0.71 -9.84 8.04
N ARG A 103 -0.24 -9.43 7.20
CA ARG A 103 -1.45 -8.73 7.64
C ARG A 103 -2.28 -9.59 8.60
N CYS A 104 -2.52 -10.85 8.24
CA CYS A 104 -3.26 -11.79 9.09
C CYS A 104 -2.55 -12.03 10.42
N PHE A 105 -1.22 -12.13 10.41
CA PHE A 105 -0.43 -12.26 11.64
C PHE A 105 -0.63 -11.08 12.60
N LEU A 106 -0.60 -9.86 12.06
CA LEU A 106 -0.85 -8.64 12.84
C LEU A 106 -2.30 -8.57 13.36
N TYR A 107 -3.30 -8.94 12.55
CA TYR A 107 -4.69 -9.00 12.99
C TYR A 107 -4.89 -10.03 14.10
N LEU A 108 -4.28 -11.21 13.93
CA LEU A 108 -4.34 -12.29 14.91
C LEU A 108 -3.79 -11.86 16.27
N GLY A 109 -2.63 -11.18 16.28
CA GLY A 109 -2.04 -10.64 17.50
C GLY A 109 -2.97 -9.69 18.24
N GLN A 110 -3.65 -8.81 17.50
CA GLN A 110 -4.63 -7.86 18.06
C GLN A 110 -5.88 -8.57 18.62
N GLU A 111 -6.42 -9.54 17.89
CA GLU A 111 -7.57 -10.30 18.38
C GLU A 111 -7.23 -11.11 19.64
N TYR A 112 -6.08 -11.74 19.68
CA TYR A 112 -5.63 -12.45 20.89
C TYR A 112 -5.42 -11.51 22.07
N GLN A 113 -4.86 -10.32 21.84
CA GLN A 113 -4.72 -9.31 22.89
C GLN A 113 -6.10 -8.90 23.47
N LYS A 114 -7.12 -8.69 22.63
CA LYS A 114 -8.48 -8.41 23.07
C LYS A 114 -9.09 -9.57 23.87
N ILE A 115 -8.93 -10.81 23.37
CA ILE A 115 -9.46 -12.01 24.03
C ILE A 115 -8.84 -12.17 25.42
N VAL A 116 -7.52 -12.01 25.54
CA VAL A 116 -6.79 -12.10 26.80
C VAL A 116 -7.27 -11.03 27.78
N SER A 117 -7.38 -9.76 27.30
CA SER A 117 -7.86 -8.64 28.11
C SER A 117 -9.32 -8.82 28.57
N LYS A 118 -10.21 -9.23 27.68
CA LYS A 118 -11.64 -9.47 27.97
C LYS A 118 -11.83 -10.57 29.02
N ARG A 119 -10.97 -11.59 29.02
CA ARG A 119 -11.01 -12.68 29.97
C ARG A 119 -10.25 -12.39 31.27
N HIS A 120 -9.69 -11.19 31.42
CA HIS A 120 -8.84 -10.83 32.57
C HIS A 120 -7.67 -11.80 32.81
N ASN A 121 -7.18 -12.46 31.79
CA ASN A 121 -6.08 -13.40 31.89
C ASN A 121 -4.74 -12.66 32.06
N ASN A 122 -3.89 -13.18 32.94
CA ASN A 122 -2.54 -12.64 33.16
C ASN A 122 -1.52 -13.45 32.38
N ILE A 123 -0.96 -12.88 31.32
CA ILE A 123 0.06 -13.52 30.47
C ILE A 123 1.38 -13.79 31.21
N TYR A 124 1.61 -13.15 32.35
CA TYR A 124 2.79 -13.35 33.21
C TYR A 124 2.54 -14.39 34.30
N GLY A 125 1.33 -14.97 34.35
CA GLY A 125 0.99 -16.03 35.29
C GLY A 125 1.58 -17.38 34.87
N THR A 126 1.50 -18.36 35.75
CA THR A 126 2.02 -19.73 35.51
C THR A 126 1.01 -20.65 34.81
N SER A 127 -0.24 -20.23 34.65
CA SER A 127 -1.30 -21.01 34.03
C SER A 127 -1.34 -20.80 32.53
N LEU A 128 -1.42 -21.91 31.76
CA LEU A 128 -1.55 -21.84 30.31
C LEU A 128 -2.87 -21.22 29.88
N ILE A 129 -2.80 -20.12 29.14
CA ILE A 129 -3.98 -19.46 28.56
C ILE A 129 -4.38 -20.19 27.28
N LYS A 130 -5.60 -20.70 27.24
CA LYS A 130 -6.18 -21.32 26.03
C LYS A 130 -6.73 -20.25 25.09
N LEU A 131 -6.22 -20.23 23.84
CA LEU A 131 -6.65 -19.34 22.78
C LEU A 131 -7.43 -20.12 21.71
N PRO A 132 -8.37 -19.47 20.99
CA PRO A 132 -9.02 -20.12 19.85
C PRO A 132 -8.03 -20.38 18.74
N THR A 133 -8.21 -21.50 18.03
CA THR A 133 -7.35 -21.89 16.91
C THR A 133 -7.53 -20.93 15.71
N PRO A 134 -6.48 -20.32 15.17
CA PRO A 134 -6.63 -19.34 14.09
C PRO A 134 -6.82 -20.03 12.73
N LYS A 135 -7.67 -19.44 11.88
CA LYS A 135 -7.86 -19.74 10.46
C LYS A 135 -7.91 -18.45 9.67
N CYS A 136 -7.08 -18.35 8.65
CA CYS A 136 -6.99 -17.18 7.78
C CYS A 136 -7.38 -17.57 6.34
N VAL A 137 -8.42 -16.93 5.82
CA VAL A 137 -8.94 -17.18 4.47
C VAL A 137 -9.11 -15.87 3.74
N VAL A 138 -8.61 -15.81 2.51
CA VAL A 138 -8.82 -14.70 1.57
C VAL A 138 -9.74 -15.16 0.45
N PHE A 139 -10.82 -14.43 0.23
CA PHE A 139 -11.73 -14.61 -0.90
C PHE A 139 -11.32 -13.67 -2.03
N TYR A 140 -10.72 -14.24 -3.06
CA TYR A 140 -10.27 -13.48 -4.21
C TYR A 140 -11.36 -13.35 -5.27
N ASN A 141 -11.76 -12.12 -5.59
CA ASN A 141 -12.70 -11.78 -6.64
C ASN A 141 -12.12 -10.67 -7.55
N GLY A 142 -10.95 -10.91 -8.12
CA GLY A 142 -10.26 -9.96 -8.99
C GLY A 142 -10.26 -10.41 -10.45
N ASP A 143 -9.67 -9.57 -11.32
CA ASP A 143 -9.68 -9.74 -12.77
C ASP A 143 -8.51 -10.58 -13.30
N ARG A 144 -7.48 -10.83 -12.49
CA ARG A 144 -6.35 -11.65 -12.90
C ARG A 144 -6.71 -13.11 -12.75
N ALA A 145 -6.33 -13.92 -13.73
CA ALA A 145 -6.48 -15.37 -13.64
C ALA A 145 -5.72 -15.90 -12.40
N LYS A 146 -6.42 -16.69 -11.60
CA LYS A 146 -5.91 -17.35 -10.41
C LYS A 146 -6.43 -18.78 -10.38
N PRO A 147 -5.67 -19.74 -9.83
CA PRO A 147 -6.19 -21.07 -9.55
C PRO A 147 -7.35 -20.99 -8.55
N ASP A 148 -8.10 -22.07 -8.42
CA ASP A 148 -9.21 -22.16 -7.47
C ASP A 148 -8.74 -21.93 -6.03
N GLU A 149 -7.56 -22.45 -5.70
CA GLU A 149 -6.95 -22.31 -4.39
C GLU A 149 -5.43 -22.07 -4.47
N GLU A 150 -4.92 -21.22 -3.59
CA GLU A 150 -3.50 -20.93 -3.40
C GLU A 150 -3.21 -20.78 -1.91
N ILE A 151 -2.04 -21.20 -1.45
CA ILE A 151 -1.58 -20.98 -0.07
C ILE A 151 -0.44 -19.97 -0.09
N LEU A 152 -0.62 -18.89 0.65
CA LEU A 152 0.44 -17.92 0.93
C LEU A 152 1.04 -18.22 2.31
N ARG A 153 2.35 -18.08 2.44
CA ARG A 153 3.09 -18.37 3.68
C ARG A 153 3.79 -17.13 4.21
N LEU A 154 3.84 -17.00 5.53
CA LEU A 154 4.58 -15.91 6.17
C LEU A 154 6.09 -16.06 5.95
N SER A 155 6.57 -17.30 5.89
CA SER A 155 7.98 -17.62 5.59
C SER A 155 8.46 -17.06 4.26
N ASP A 156 7.59 -16.87 3.27
CA ASP A 156 7.93 -16.26 1.97
C ASP A 156 8.37 -14.78 2.11
N ALA A 157 8.07 -14.14 3.25
CA ALA A 157 8.45 -12.75 3.53
C ALA A 157 9.72 -12.62 4.38
N TYR A 158 10.29 -13.70 4.89
CA TYR A 158 11.51 -13.66 5.70
C TYR A 158 12.76 -13.46 4.85
N GLN A 159 13.69 -12.67 5.37
CA GLN A 159 14.92 -12.33 4.64
C GLN A 159 15.90 -13.50 4.51
N SER A 160 15.97 -14.37 5.53
CA SER A 160 16.79 -15.56 5.50
C SER A 160 15.96 -16.76 5.06
N THR A 161 16.44 -17.48 4.05
CA THR A 161 15.86 -18.73 3.55
C THR A 161 16.63 -19.98 4.03
N GLU A 162 17.74 -19.78 4.74
CA GLU A 162 18.61 -20.86 5.21
C GLU A 162 18.19 -21.42 6.56
N MET A 163 17.35 -20.69 7.31
CA MET A 163 16.88 -21.05 8.63
C MET A 163 15.39 -21.36 8.61
N GLU A 164 15.00 -22.43 9.26
CA GLU A 164 13.57 -22.70 9.49
C GLU A 164 13.03 -21.70 10.53
N PRO A 165 11.95 -20.97 10.24
CA PRO A 165 11.43 -19.98 11.16
C PRO A 165 10.63 -20.61 12.29
N ASP A 166 10.78 -20.11 13.50
CA ASP A 166 9.96 -20.51 14.65
C ASP A 166 8.49 -20.06 14.54
N VAL A 167 8.20 -19.12 13.66
CA VAL A 167 6.83 -18.59 13.43
C VAL A 167 6.45 -18.77 11.98
N GLU A 168 5.40 -19.54 11.74
CA GLU A 168 4.80 -19.72 10.43
C GLU A 168 3.28 -19.43 10.49
N LEU A 169 2.76 -18.75 9.49
CA LEU A 169 1.35 -18.53 9.28
C LEU A 169 1.00 -18.76 7.82
N SER A 170 0.04 -19.64 7.58
CA SER A 170 -0.47 -19.91 6.24
C SER A 170 -1.83 -19.26 6.04
N VAL A 171 -2.01 -18.63 4.87
CA VAL A 171 -3.26 -18.02 4.44
C VAL A 171 -3.79 -18.75 3.22
N ARG A 172 -5.01 -19.25 3.30
CA ARG A 172 -5.70 -19.90 2.20
C ARG A 172 -6.38 -18.85 1.33
N VAL A 173 -6.00 -18.76 0.06
CA VAL A 173 -6.61 -17.86 -0.92
C VAL A 173 -7.55 -18.66 -1.81
N LEU A 174 -8.82 -18.29 -1.85
CA LEU A 174 -9.86 -18.97 -2.64
C LEU A 174 -10.36 -18.04 -3.73
N ASN A 175 -10.30 -18.49 -4.96
CA ASN A 175 -10.88 -17.78 -6.10
C ASN A 175 -12.39 -17.94 -6.09
N ILE A 176 -13.12 -16.87 -5.78
CA ILE A 176 -14.58 -16.85 -5.72
C ILE A 176 -15.22 -16.19 -6.95
N ASN A 177 -14.48 -16.01 -8.04
CA ASN A 177 -15.11 -15.62 -9.29
C ASN A 177 -16.10 -16.68 -9.77
N TYR A 178 -17.13 -16.24 -10.47
CA TYR A 178 -18.11 -17.16 -11.07
C TYR A 178 -17.43 -18.21 -11.95
N GLY A 179 -17.77 -19.50 -11.76
CA GLY A 179 -17.15 -20.64 -12.44
C GLY A 179 -15.92 -21.22 -11.73
N HIS A 180 -15.57 -20.71 -10.53
CA HIS A 180 -14.48 -21.22 -9.69
C HIS A 180 -15.00 -21.83 -8.40
N ASN A 181 -14.22 -22.75 -7.79
CA ASN A 181 -14.52 -23.38 -6.50
C ASN A 181 -15.95 -23.95 -6.40
N GLU A 182 -16.40 -24.64 -7.42
CA GLU A 182 -17.78 -25.14 -7.53
C GLU A 182 -18.24 -25.93 -6.30
N LYS A 183 -17.37 -26.77 -5.72
CA LYS A 183 -17.69 -27.56 -4.53
C LYS A 183 -18.05 -26.71 -3.31
N ILE A 184 -17.38 -25.56 -3.15
CA ILE A 184 -17.66 -24.59 -2.09
C ILE A 184 -18.93 -23.82 -2.43
N MET A 185 -19.09 -23.43 -3.69
CA MET A 185 -20.26 -22.71 -4.18
C MET A 185 -21.55 -23.55 -4.09
N GLU A 186 -21.48 -24.85 -4.29
CA GLU A 186 -22.62 -25.78 -4.09
C GLU A 186 -23.04 -25.86 -2.62
N LYS A 187 -22.08 -25.83 -1.70
CA LYS A 187 -22.33 -25.93 -0.26
C LYS A 187 -22.71 -24.59 0.39
N CYS A 188 -22.36 -23.46 -0.23
CA CYS A 188 -22.68 -22.13 0.28
C CYS A 188 -23.47 -21.35 -0.78
N ARG A 189 -24.80 -21.41 -0.70
CA ARG A 189 -25.70 -20.72 -1.64
C ARG A 189 -25.40 -19.24 -1.72
N ARG A 190 -25.22 -18.58 -0.58
CA ARG A 190 -24.99 -17.13 -0.50
C ARG A 190 -23.69 -16.70 -1.17
N LEU A 191 -22.60 -17.46 -1.04
CA LEU A 191 -21.34 -17.18 -1.74
C LEU A 191 -21.48 -17.30 -3.26
N ARG A 192 -22.20 -18.31 -3.72
CA ARG A 192 -22.51 -18.52 -5.15
C ARG A 192 -23.33 -17.38 -5.72
N GLU A 193 -24.36 -16.94 -4.99
CA GLU A 193 -25.22 -15.83 -5.37
C GLU A 193 -24.43 -14.51 -5.46
N TYR A 194 -23.56 -14.25 -4.47
CA TYR A 194 -22.65 -13.11 -4.48
C TYR A 194 -21.72 -13.14 -5.70
N ALA A 195 -21.06 -14.26 -5.97
CA ALA A 195 -20.18 -14.43 -7.13
C ALA A 195 -20.92 -14.16 -8.45
N TYR A 196 -22.15 -14.65 -8.58
CA TYR A 196 -23.00 -14.42 -9.74
C TYR A 196 -23.42 -12.95 -9.88
N PHE A 197 -23.84 -12.31 -8.81
CA PHE A 197 -24.24 -10.90 -8.82
C PHE A 197 -23.08 -10.00 -9.29
N VAL A 198 -21.89 -10.19 -8.74
CA VAL A 198 -20.68 -9.45 -9.17
C VAL A 198 -20.35 -9.74 -10.64
N TYR A 199 -20.46 -11.00 -11.07
CA TYR A 199 -20.26 -11.38 -12.47
C TYR A 199 -21.23 -10.67 -13.40
N HIS A 200 -22.52 -10.61 -13.02
CA HIS A 200 -23.56 -9.99 -13.84
C HIS A 200 -23.33 -8.47 -14.02
N ILE A 201 -22.97 -7.76 -12.93
CA ILE A 201 -22.59 -6.34 -13.02
C ILE A 201 -21.40 -6.16 -13.98
N ASN A 202 -20.36 -7.01 -13.85
CA ASN A 202 -19.19 -6.94 -14.73
C ASN A 202 -19.53 -7.20 -16.21
N CYS A 203 -20.47 -8.07 -16.49
CA CYS A 203 -20.98 -8.30 -17.85
C CYS A 203 -21.67 -7.05 -18.41
N ASN A 204 -22.55 -6.43 -17.63
CA ASN A 204 -23.25 -5.20 -18.03
C ASN A 204 -22.26 -4.05 -18.30
N LEU A 205 -21.23 -3.89 -17.46
CA LEU A 205 -20.17 -2.90 -17.68
C LEU A 205 -19.37 -3.15 -18.97
N LYS A 206 -19.11 -4.42 -19.29
CA LYS A 206 -18.43 -4.80 -20.54
C LYS A 206 -19.28 -4.52 -21.78
N LEU A 207 -20.60 -4.52 -21.66
CA LEU A 207 -21.54 -4.13 -22.70
C LEU A 207 -21.62 -2.59 -22.87
N GLY A 208 -20.85 -1.81 -22.11
CA GLY A 208 -20.77 -0.36 -22.22
C GLY A 208 -21.81 0.40 -21.39
N MET A 209 -22.52 -0.27 -20.49
CA MET A 209 -23.46 0.40 -19.59
C MET A 209 -22.73 1.31 -18.60
N SER A 210 -23.39 2.36 -18.13
CA SER A 210 -22.90 3.12 -16.99
C SER A 210 -22.88 2.22 -15.73
N LEU A 211 -22.03 2.55 -14.75
CA LEU A 211 -21.98 1.76 -13.50
C LEU A 211 -23.36 1.70 -12.84
N ARG A 212 -24.10 2.82 -12.84
CA ARG A 212 -25.44 2.90 -12.26
C ARG A 212 -26.40 1.94 -12.94
N ASP A 213 -26.46 1.99 -14.28
CA ASP A 213 -27.38 1.14 -15.05
C ASP A 213 -26.97 -0.33 -14.97
N ALA A 214 -25.67 -0.61 -14.97
CA ALA A 214 -25.13 -1.96 -14.83
C ALA A 214 -25.50 -2.62 -13.48
N VAL A 215 -25.44 -1.83 -12.40
CA VAL A 215 -25.83 -2.27 -11.06
C VAL A 215 -27.34 -2.40 -10.96
N ASP A 216 -28.10 -1.42 -11.41
CA ASP A 216 -29.58 -1.43 -11.31
C ASP A 216 -30.16 -2.62 -12.08
N GLN A 217 -29.69 -2.87 -13.31
CA GLN A 217 -30.10 -4.04 -14.08
C GLN A 217 -29.69 -5.36 -13.40
N ALA A 218 -28.50 -5.44 -12.81
CA ALA A 218 -28.09 -6.64 -12.10
C ALA A 218 -28.95 -6.90 -10.85
N VAL A 219 -29.33 -5.84 -10.10
CA VAL A 219 -30.24 -5.95 -8.97
C VAL A 219 -31.61 -6.44 -9.39
N VAL A 220 -32.21 -5.83 -10.42
CA VAL A 220 -33.52 -6.25 -10.95
C VAL A 220 -33.47 -7.71 -11.40
N TYR A 221 -32.49 -8.06 -12.23
CA TYR A 221 -32.33 -9.43 -12.72
C TYR A 221 -32.17 -10.45 -11.59
N CYS A 222 -31.36 -10.15 -10.59
CA CYS A 222 -31.13 -11.06 -9.46
C CYS A 222 -32.38 -11.26 -8.61
N ILE A 223 -33.16 -10.19 -8.35
CA ILE A 223 -34.44 -10.28 -7.66
C ILE A 223 -35.42 -11.17 -8.44
N GLU A 224 -35.60 -10.91 -9.73
CA GLU A 224 -36.51 -11.68 -10.59
C GLU A 224 -36.15 -13.17 -10.69
N ASN A 225 -34.90 -13.54 -10.47
CA ASN A 225 -34.39 -14.90 -10.55
C ASN A 225 -34.10 -15.57 -9.20
N ASP A 226 -34.56 -14.98 -8.08
CA ASP A 226 -34.35 -15.49 -6.70
C ASP A 226 -32.86 -15.65 -6.34
N ILE A 227 -32.05 -14.70 -6.78
CA ILE A 227 -30.60 -14.65 -6.50
C ILE A 227 -30.36 -13.50 -5.49
N MET A 228 -30.04 -13.81 -4.26
CA MET A 228 -29.94 -12.82 -3.16
C MET A 228 -31.19 -11.91 -3.05
N ALA A 229 -32.36 -12.36 -3.50
CA ALA A 229 -33.55 -11.52 -3.58
C ALA A 229 -33.92 -10.92 -2.20
N ASP A 230 -33.84 -11.73 -1.16
CA ASP A 230 -34.07 -11.33 0.23
C ASP A 230 -33.21 -10.12 0.69
N ILE A 231 -31.91 -10.15 0.41
CA ILE A 231 -30.98 -9.05 0.75
C ILE A 231 -31.20 -7.85 -0.19
N LEU A 232 -31.33 -8.11 -1.48
CA LEU A 232 -31.46 -7.05 -2.49
C LEU A 232 -32.79 -6.29 -2.38
N GLU A 233 -33.89 -6.93 -1.97
CA GLU A 233 -35.17 -6.27 -1.72
C GLU A 233 -35.14 -5.45 -0.43
N GLN A 234 -34.66 -6.05 0.66
CA GLN A 234 -34.65 -5.39 1.97
C GLN A 234 -33.64 -4.24 2.05
N HIS A 235 -32.50 -4.37 1.39
CA HIS A 235 -31.37 -3.45 1.49
C HIS A 235 -30.96 -2.80 0.16
N ARG A 236 -31.90 -2.69 -0.78
CA ARG A 236 -31.64 -2.15 -2.14
C ARG A 236 -30.92 -0.81 -2.09
N MET A 237 -31.39 0.13 -1.27
CA MET A 237 -30.81 1.46 -1.15
C MET A 237 -29.40 1.45 -0.55
N GLU A 238 -29.13 0.57 0.43
CA GLU A 238 -27.82 0.42 1.03
C GLU A 238 -26.82 -0.19 0.03
N VAL A 239 -27.23 -1.26 -0.65
CA VAL A 239 -26.42 -1.92 -1.70
C VAL A 239 -26.11 -0.96 -2.85
N MET A 240 -27.12 -0.26 -3.36
CA MET A 240 -26.95 0.75 -4.41
C MET A 240 -26.07 1.91 -3.92
N GLY A 241 -26.27 2.37 -2.69
CA GLY A 241 -25.45 3.41 -2.07
C GLY A 241 -23.98 2.98 -1.98
N MET A 242 -23.67 1.79 -1.47
CA MET A 242 -22.30 1.26 -1.41
C MET A 242 -21.65 1.20 -2.81
N LEU A 243 -22.38 0.69 -3.81
CA LEU A 243 -21.89 0.51 -5.16
C LEU A 243 -21.65 1.84 -5.91
N LEU A 244 -22.46 2.88 -5.63
CA LEU A 244 -22.43 4.15 -6.36
C LEU A 244 -21.60 5.25 -5.65
N THR A 245 -21.59 5.30 -4.32
CA THR A 245 -20.92 6.37 -3.56
C THR A 245 -19.41 6.35 -3.75
N GLU A 246 -18.83 5.17 -3.86
CA GLU A 246 -17.39 5.01 -4.01
C GLU A 246 -16.85 5.38 -5.41
N TYR A 247 -17.71 5.45 -6.40
CA TYR A 247 -17.35 6.02 -7.72
C TYR A 247 -17.01 7.52 -7.60
N ASN A 248 -17.76 8.24 -6.76
CA ASN A 248 -17.52 9.65 -6.48
C ASN A 248 -16.29 9.88 -5.58
N GLU A 249 -16.14 9.08 -4.50
CA GLU A 249 -14.97 9.13 -3.62
C GLU A 249 -13.66 8.85 -4.38
N ARG A 250 -13.68 7.92 -5.33
CA ARG A 250 -12.50 7.59 -6.12
C ARG A 250 -12.10 8.71 -7.08
N LYS A 251 -13.08 9.39 -7.65
CA LYS A 251 -12.84 10.56 -8.51
C LYS A 251 -12.25 11.69 -7.67
N THR A 252 -12.77 11.91 -6.49
CA THR A 252 -12.27 12.88 -5.50
C THR A 252 -10.90 12.49 -4.96
N MET A 253 -10.69 11.22 -4.57
CA MET A 253 -9.39 10.72 -4.10
C MET A 253 -8.31 10.75 -5.20
N LYS A 254 -8.67 10.47 -6.45
CA LYS A 254 -7.74 10.61 -7.57
C LYS A 254 -7.37 12.08 -7.81
N TYR A 255 -8.29 12.98 -7.59
CA TYR A 255 -8.07 14.42 -7.68
C TYR A 255 -7.18 14.90 -6.53
N LEU A 256 -7.49 14.56 -5.28
CA LEU A 256 -6.69 14.87 -4.10
C LEU A 256 -5.28 14.30 -4.17
N ARG A 257 -5.13 13.05 -4.66
CA ARG A 257 -3.82 12.45 -4.86
C ARG A 257 -3.00 13.15 -5.94
N LYS A 258 -3.65 13.68 -6.96
CA LYS A 258 -2.98 14.47 -8.00
C LYS A 258 -2.54 15.83 -7.45
N GLU A 259 -3.37 16.49 -6.65
CA GLU A 259 -3.03 17.74 -5.96
C GLU A 259 -1.87 17.52 -4.98
N ALA A 260 -1.94 16.52 -4.11
CA ALA A 260 -0.87 16.21 -3.17
C ALA A 260 0.47 15.84 -3.86
N LEU A 261 0.43 15.22 -5.04
CA LEU A 261 1.62 14.94 -5.85
C LEU A 261 2.20 16.22 -6.49
N GLU A 262 1.34 17.16 -6.86
CA GLU A 262 1.74 18.45 -7.39
C GLU A 262 2.35 19.33 -6.29
N GLU A 263 1.73 19.38 -5.11
CA GLU A 263 2.26 20.06 -3.92
C GLU A 263 3.62 19.52 -3.50
N ALA A 264 3.75 18.19 -3.36
CA ALA A 264 5.03 17.56 -3.04
C ALA A 264 6.12 17.82 -4.10
N ARG A 265 5.77 17.95 -5.37
CA ARG A 265 6.70 18.33 -6.44
C ARG A 265 7.17 19.78 -6.32
N ILE A 266 6.31 20.68 -5.89
CA ILE A 266 6.64 22.08 -5.66
C ILE A 266 7.57 22.17 -4.46
N GLU A 267 7.25 21.50 -3.37
CA GLU A 267 8.05 21.46 -2.13
C GLU A 267 9.47 20.94 -2.37
N VAL A 268 9.60 19.78 -3.02
CA VAL A 268 10.92 19.22 -3.39
C VAL A 268 11.70 20.16 -4.34
N ARG A 269 11.00 20.84 -5.26
CA ARG A 269 11.64 21.80 -6.16
C ARG A 269 12.17 23.03 -5.43
N GLU A 270 11.48 23.47 -4.39
CA GLU A 270 11.91 24.59 -3.53
C GLU A 270 13.09 24.20 -2.64
N GLU A 271 13.03 23.01 -2.02
CA GLU A 271 14.16 22.45 -1.25
C GLU A 271 15.44 22.33 -2.09
N VAL A 272 15.36 21.69 -3.25
CA VAL A 272 16.51 21.57 -4.17
C VAL A 272 17.03 22.94 -4.61
N ARG A 273 16.14 23.91 -4.81
CA ARG A 273 16.53 25.27 -5.20
C ARG A 273 17.27 26.01 -4.07
N GLU A 274 16.88 25.77 -2.83
CA GLU A 274 17.58 26.31 -1.66
C GLU A 274 18.94 25.64 -1.47
N GLU A 275 19.04 24.33 -1.55
CA GLU A 275 20.30 23.59 -1.46
C GLU A 275 21.30 24.06 -2.53
N VAL A 276 20.89 24.13 -3.79
CA VAL A 276 21.73 24.65 -4.88
C VAL A 276 22.16 26.10 -4.65
N ARG A 277 21.27 26.93 -4.09
CA ARG A 277 21.60 28.31 -3.75
C ARG A 277 22.68 28.37 -2.66
N GLU A 278 22.56 27.55 -1.63
CA GLU A 278 23.55 27.49 -0.53
C GLU A 278 24.92 27.00 -1.03
N GLU A 279 24.96 25.98 -1.88
CA GLU A 279 26.20 25.49 -2.49
C GLU A 279 26.88 26.57 -3.34
N VAL A 280 26.15 27.21 -4.22
CA VAL A 280 26.66 28.29 -5.07
C VAL A 280 27.18 29.48 -4.24
N TRP A 281 26.46 29.85 -3.16
CA TRP A 281 26.91 30.88 -2.23
C TRP A 281 28.17 30.48 -1.49
N LYS A 282 28.34 29.23 -1.11
CA LYS A 282 29.53 28.70 -0.43
C LYS A 282 30.75 28.73 -1.37
N GLU A 283 30.59 28.24 -2.59
CA GLU A 283 31.64 28.29 -3.62
C GLU A 283 32.07 29.73 -3.92
N ALA A 284 31.15 30.62 -4.20
CA ALA A 284 31.46 32.02 -4.47
C ALA A 284 32.18 32.73 -3.28
N ARG A 285 31.81 32.39 -2.03
CA ARG A 285 32.46 32.89 -0.83
C ARG A 285 33.90 32.38 -0.71
N ASP A 286 34.10 31.09 -0.99
CA ASP A 286 35.45 30.48 -0.90
C ASP A 286 36.36 30.97 -2.03
N GLU A 287 35.85 31.17 -3.21
CA GLU A 287 36.56 31.80 -4.33
C GLU A 287 36.96 33.25 -4.00
N GLY A 288 36.01 34.09 -3.56
CA GLY A 288 36.30 35.48 -3.18
C GLY A 288 37.27 35.58 -2.04
N ARG A 289 37.25 34.64 -1.10
CA ARG A 289 38.23 34.59 0.00
C ARG A 289 39.62 34.22 -0.48
N ASN A 290 39.73 33.31 -1.43
CA ASN A 290 41.01 32.91 -2.04
C ASN A 290 41.57 34.02 -2.91
N GLU A 291 40.76 34.68 -3.73
CA GLU A 291 41.16 35.82 -4.54
C GLU A 291 41.66 36.96 -3.65
N GLY A 292 40.87 37.39 -2.63
CA GLY A 292 41.31 38.45 -1.70
C GLY A 292 42.60 38.11 -0.93
N ARG A 293 42.81 36.82 -0.61
CA ARG A 293 44.09 36.41 0.03
C ARG A 293 45.26 36.48 -0.92
N ASN A 294 45.08 36.17 -2.20
CA ASN A 294 46.11 36.26 -3.21
C ASN A 294 46.45 37.71 -3.56
N GLU A 295 45.43 38.57 -3.72
CA GLU A 295 45.62 40.01 -3.91
C GLU A 295 46.34 40.67 -2.72
N GLY A 296 45.93 40.32 -1.49
CA GLY A 296 46.58 40.80 -0.28
C GLY A 296 48.06 40.38 -0.19
N LYS A 297 48.40 39.17 -0.61
CA LYS A 297 49.79 38.72 -0.69
C LYS A 297 50.58 39.52 -1.72
N ASP A 298 50.01 39.69 -2.93
CA ASP A 298 50.67 40.44 -4.02
C ASP A 298 50.94 41.91 -3.61
N GLU A 299 49.95 42.59 -3.02
CA GLU A 299 50.16 43.95 -2.54
C GLU A 299 51.15 44.03 -1.33
N GLY A 300 51.16 43.04 -0.44
CA GLY A 300 52.15 42.90 0.62
C GLY A 300 53.56 42.78 0.10
N ILE A 301 53.82 41.91 -0.90
CA ILE A 301 55.12 41.72 -1.50
C ILE A 301 55.56 42.98 -2.26
N LYS A 302 54.68 43.61 -3.01
CA LYS A 302 54.94 44.87 -3.70
C LYS A 302 55.31 46.00 -2.75
N THR A 303 54.64 46.07 -1.62
CA THR A 303 54.95 47.07 -0.56
C THR A 303 56.31 46.79 0.07
N ALA A 304 56.65 45.52 0.35
CA ALA A 304 57.94 45.13 0.90
C ALA A 304 59.10 45.50 -0.05
N ILE A 305 58.94 45.24 -1.35
CA ILE A 305 59.92 45.63 -2.37
C ILE A 305 60.13 47.15 -2.40
N ARG A 306 59.05 47.94 -2.38
CA ARG A 306 59.14 49.42 -2.37
C ARG A 306 59.80 49.95 -1.10
N MET A 307 59.48 49.37 0.04
CA MET A 307 60.11 49.73 1.31
C MET A 307 61.63 49.44 1.33
N SER A 308 62.02 48.22 0.91
CA SER A 308 63.45 47.86 0.82
C SER A 308 64.22 48.82 -0.10
N LYS A 309 63.63 49.17 -1.23
CA LYS A 309 64.22 50.16 -2.14
C LYS A 309 64.33 51.53 -1.54
N SER A 310 63.36 51.99 -0.76
CA SER A 310 63.39 53.28 -0.05
C SER A 310 64.48 53.35 1.08
N LEU A 311 64.84 52.19 1.62
CA LEU A 311 65.87 51.97 2.58
C LEU A 311 67.26 51.78 1.99
N HIS A 312 67.43 51.96 0.67
CA HIS A 312 68.64 51.77 -0.09
C HIS A 312 69.24 50.33 -0.09
N ALA A 313 68.38 49.32 0.16
CA ALA A 313 68.81 47.93 0.02
C ALA A 313 69.10 47.57 -1.44
N THR A 314 70.03 46.63 -1.67
CA THR A 314 70.34 46.15 -3.02
C THR A 314 69.29 45.17 -3.51
N PHE A 315 69.29 44.88 -4.82
CA PHE A 315 68.41 43.89 -5.43
C PHE A 315 68.59 42.51 -4.77
N GLU A 316 69.85 42.08 -4.59
CA GLU A 316 70.17 40.78 -3.97
C GLU A 316 69.70 40.73 -2.51
N GLN A 317 69.94 41.77 -1.72
CA GLN A 317 69.46 41.83 -0.33
C GLN A 317 67.92 41.78 -0.22
N THR A 318 67.25 42.48 -1.11
CA THR A 318 65.77 42.45 -1.13
C THR A 318 65.24 41.11 -1.61
N LEU A 319 65.86 40.44 -2.56
CA LEU A 319 65.48 39.09 -3.00
C LEU A 319 65.63 38.06 -1.88
N GLU A 320 66.78 38.11 -1.16
CA GLU A 320 67.05 37.22 -0.03
C GLU A 320 66.05 37.42 1.11
N HIS A 321 65.69 38.65 1.42
CA HIS A 321 64.68 39.01 2.41
C HIS A 321 63.29 38.51 2.01
N LEU A 322 62.91 38.59 0.75
CA LEU A 322 61.62 38.04 0.27
C LEU A 322 61.56 36.52 0.38
N ILE A 323 62.65 35.82 0.15
CA ILE A 323 62.73 34.37 0.27
C ILE A 323 62.65 33.95 1.73
N GLU A 324 63.43 34.59 2.61
CA GLU A 324 63.52 34.22 4.03
C GLU A 324 62.31 34.61 4.83
N GLU A 325 61.83 35.87 4.72
CA GLU A 325 60.75 36.38 5.54
C GLU A 325 59.33 36.10 4.98
N SER A 326 59.19 36.10 3.65
CA SER A 326 57.88 35.85 3.02
C SER A 326 57.66 34.39 2.67
N GLY A 327 58.71 33.53 2.80
CA GLY A 327 58.65 32.12 2.48
C GLY A 327 58.32 31.84 1.02
N LEU A 328 58.67 32.75 0.12
CA LEU A 328 58.43 32.59 -1.32
C LEU A 328 59.48 31.68 -1.95
N PRO A 329 59.06 30.77 -2.85
CA PRO A 329 60.02 30.05 -3.70
C PRO A 329 60.88 31.02 -4.51
N GLU A 330 62.16 30.74 -4.62
CA GLU A 330 63.17 31.59 -5.27
C GLU A 330 62.74 32.10 -6.64
N GLU A 331 62.16 31.23 -7.49
CA GLU A 331 61.65 31.59 -8.81
C GLU A 331 60.53 32.62 -8.75
N GLN A 332 59.62 32.49 -7.80
CA GLN A 332 58.52 33.44 -7.61
C GLN A 332 59.03 34.78 -7.07
N ALA A 333 59.93 34.74 -6.12
CA ALA A 333 60.56 35.95 -5.58
C ALA A 333 61.33 36.73 -6.69
N LYS A 334 62.07 36.05 -7.56
CA LYS A 334 62.71 36.63 -8.72
C LYS A 334 61.71 37.27 -9.69
N ALA A 335 60.61 36.63 -9.95
CA ALA A 335 59.55 37.14 -10.84
C ALA A 335 58.91 38.43 -10.24
N TYR A 336 58.64 38.45 -8.94
CA TYR A 336 58.17 39.65 -8.24
C TYR A 336 59.19 40.79 -8.25
N MET A 337 60.45 40.48 -8.02
CA MET A 337 61.53 41.46 -8.12
C MET A 337 61.65 42.05 -9.52
N GLN A 338 61.63 41.22 -10.59
CA GLN A 338 61.65 41.72 -11.98
C GLN A 338 60.44 42.62 -12.29
N LYS A 339 59.25 42.29 -11.75
CA LYS A 339 58.04 43.06 -12.02
C LYS A 339 57.96 44.39 -11.26
N TYR A 340 58.46 44.46 -10.04
CA TYR A 340 58.21 45.61 -9.13
C TYR A 340 59.46 46.38 -8.66
N TRP A 341 60.69 45.93 -9.03
CA TRP A 341 61.95 46.62 -8.68
C TRP A 341 62.28 47.84 -9.57
N THR A 342 61.51 48.03 -10.67
CA THR A 342 61.74 49.14 -11.63
C THR A 342 61.76 50.53 -11.07
#